data_62a1282b91c43db58eb9ae657b9a08ab
#
_entry.id   62a1282b91c43db58eb9ae657b9a08ab
#
_cell.length_a   1.000
_cell.length_b   1.000
_cell.length_c   1.000
_cell.angle_alpha   90.00
_cell.angle_beta   90.00
_cell.angle_gamma   90.00
#
_symmetry.space_group_name_H-M   'P 1'
#
loop_
_entity.id
_entity.type
_entity.pdbx_description
1 polymer ?
#
loop_
_entity_poly.entity_id
_entity_poly.type
_entity_poly.pdbx_seq_one_letter_code
_entity_poly.pdbx_strand_id
1 'polypeptide(L)'
;YRLVGGVNFYQRQEIKDILAYLKTIDSGRDDLSVTRIVNVPKRGIGQVTLNKLAVYASEHGMRLFQAMEQAEQIPGIGKAADKIKGFVNQIMVFRALAKELDAAELIESILEQTGYLEELEKLEEDKAQAKQENLDEFQNKAADYYANHDEAALTDFLEEVALVADIDNMDSEAD
;
A
#
# COMPACT_ATOMS: atom_id res chain seq x y z
N TYR A 1 -25.08 -13.52 -8.75
CA TYR A 1 -23.92 -13.97 -9.41
C TYR A 1 -22.85 -12.87 -9.55
N ARG A 2 -21.60 -13.27 -9.59
CA ARG A 2 -20.49 -12.31 -9.47
C ARG A 2 -19.73 -12.14 -10.78
N LEU A 3 -19.34 -10.91 -11.02
CA LEU A 3 -18.46 -10.58 -12.13
C LEU A 3 -17.02 -10.87 -11.74
N VAL A 4 -16.16 -10.90 -12.75
CA VAL A 4 -14.71 -10.98 -12.53
C VAL A 4 -14.29 -9.82 -11.61
N GLY A 5 -13.50 -10.13 -10.60
CA GLY A 5 -13.06 -9.16 -9.62
C GLY A 5 -14.09 -8.81 -8.56
N GLY A 6 -15.25 -9.50 -8.54
CA GLY A 6 -16.31 -9.23 -7.57
C GLY A 6 -15.97 -9.66 -6.15
N VAL A 7 -16.73 -10.61 -5.59
CA VAL A 7 -16.54 -11.03 -4.21
C VAL A 7 -15.09 -11.36 -3.93
N ASN A 8 -14.57 -10.78 -2.85
CA ASN A 8 -13.21 -10.99 -2.37
C ASN A 8 -12.10 -10.38 -3.24
N PHE A 9 -12.44 -9.58 -4.24
CA PHE A 9 -11.42 -8.92 -5.05
C PHE A 9 -10.45 -8.13 -4.16
N TYR A 10 -10.98 -7.34 -3.22
CA TYR A 10 -10.18 -6.49 -2.34
C TYR A 10 -9.50 -7.29 -1.20
N GLN A 11 -9.79 -8.59 -1.10
CA GLN A 11 -9.11 -9.47 -0.16
C GLN A 11 -7.87 -10.15 -0.75
N ARG A 12 -7.65 -10.03 -2.05
CA ARG A 12 -6.50 -10.64 -2.71
C ARG A 12 -5.22 -9.96 -2.27
N GLN A 13 -4.16 -10.75 -2.08
CA GLN A 13 -2.89 -10.27 -1.54
C GLN A 13 -2.34 -9.06 -2.28
N GLU A 14 -2.25 -9.14 -3.61
CA GLU A 14 -1.68 -8.07 -4.42
C GLU A 14 -2.51 -6.79 -4.34
N ILE A 15 -3.82 -6.91 -4.21
CA ILE A 15 -4.69 -5.74 -4.08
C ILE A 15 -4.53 -5.11 -2.70
N LYS A 16 -4.47 -5.94 -1.64
CA LYS A 16 -4.21 -5.43 -0.29
C LYS A 16 -2.85 -4.72 -0.20
N ASP A 17 -1.85 -5.25 -0.89
CA ASP A 17 -0.52 -4.64 -0.91
C ASP A 17 -0.57 -3.24 -1.51
N ILE A 18 -1.21 -3.08 -2.66
CA ILE A 18 -1.30 -1.79 -3.33
C ILE A 18 -2.16 -0.82 -2.54
N LEU A 19 -3.27 -1.29 -1.97
CA LEU A 19 -4.10 -0.44 -1.11
C LEU A 19 -3.32 0.05 0.10
N ALA A 20 -2.48 -0.80 0.69
CA ALA A 20 -1.65 -0.41 1.83
C ALA A 20 -0.64 0.67 1.42
N TYR A 21 -0.06 0.57 0.22
CA TYR A 21 0.78 1.64 -0.31
C TYR A 21 0.01 2.95 -0.45
N LEU A 22 -1.15 2.88 -1.06
CA LEU A 22 -1.96 4.09 -1.28
C LEU A 22 -2.39 4.74 0.03
N LYS A 23 -2.77 3.95 1.02
CA LYS A 23 -3.14 4.47 2.34
C LYS A 23 -1.95 5.13 3.04
N THR A 24 -0.77 4.53 2.93
CA THR A 24 0.45 5.07 3.54
C THR A 24 0.84 6.38 2.84
N ILE A 25 0.71 6.43 1.53
CA ILE A 25 0.98 7.64 0.76
C ILE A 25 -0.02 8.75 1.12
N ASP A 26 -1.29 8.38 1.27
CA ASP A 26 -2.34 9.35 1.58
C ASP A 26 -2.14 10.01 2.94
N SER A 27 -1.95 9.23 4.00
CA SER A 27 -1.84 9.78 5.35
C SER A 27 -0.75 9.15 6.23
N GLY A 28 -0.46 7.86 6.02
CA GLY A 28 0.47 7.14 6.87
C GLY A 28 -0.03 6.87 8.28
N ARG A 29 -1.31 7.10 8.56
CA ARG A 29 -1.88 6.91 9.91
C ARG A 29 -2.29 5.49 10.22
N ASP A 30 -2.43 4.66 9.20
CA ASP A 30 -2.82 3.27 9.39
C ASP A 30 -1.57 2.41 9.58
N ASP A 31 -1.25 2.10 10.84
CA ASP A 31 -0.06 1.33 11.19
C ASP A 31 -0.07 -0.06 10.57
N LEU A 32 -1.26 -0.66 10.40
CA LEU A 32 -1.38 -1.97 9.75
C LEU A 32 -0.92 -1.91 8.30
N SER A 33 -1.32 -0.87 7.58
CA SER A 33 -0.89 -0.68 6.19
C SER A 33 0.62 -0.47 6.09
N VAL A 34 1.18 0.36 6.97
CA VAL A 34 2.63 0.61 7.00
C VAL A 34 3.39 -0.69 7.26
N THR A 35 2.95 -1.45 8.27
CA THR A 35 3.58 -2.72 8.62
C THR A 35 3.51 -3.71 7.47
N ARG A 36 2.40 -3.73 6.76
CA ARG A 36 2.20 -4.65 5.64
C ARG A 36 3.21 -4.41 4.52
N ILE A 37 3.49 -3.16 4.18
CA ILE A 37 4.30 -2.85 2.99
C ILE A 37 5.78 -2.60 3.26
N VAL A 38 6.18 -2.44 4.50
CA VAL A 38 7.56 -2.07 4.83
C VAL A 38 8.59 -3.05 4.23
N ASN A 39 8.21 -4.31 4.08
CA ASN A 39 9.04 -5.34 3.44
C ASN A 39 8.36 -5.96 2.20
N VAL A 40 7.54 -5.20 1.50
CA VAL A 40 6.87 -5.65 0.28
C VAL A 40 7.09 -4.62 -0.82
N PRO A 41 7.99 -4.84 -1.75
CA PRO A 41 9.00 -5.91 -1.82
C PRO A 41 9.99 -5.86 -0.64
N LYS A 42 10.70 -6.96 -0.47
CA LYS A 42 11.61 -7.12 0.67
C LYS A 42 12.65 -6.00 0.75
N ARG A 43 12.74 -5.37 1.93
CA ARG A 43 13.73 -4.31 2.20
C ARG A 43 14.73 -4.69 3.29
N GLY A 44 14.51 -5.81 3.94
CA GLY A 44 15.43 -6.28 4.98
C GLY A 44 15.26 -5.57 6.32
N ILE A 45 14.10 -5.00 6.59
CA ILE A 45 13.79 -4.39 7.88
C ILE A 45 13.18 -5.48 8.75
N GLY A 46 13.97 -5.98 9.71
CA GLY A 46 13.59 -7.13 10.51
C GLY A 46 12.53 -6.85 11.56
N GLN A 47 11.96 -7.92 12.10
CA GLN A 47 10.90 -7.83 13.10
C GLN A 47 11.36 -7.15 14.39
N VAL A 48 12.60 -7.40 14.80
CA VAL A 48 13.16 -6.75 16.01
C VAL A 48 13.18 -5.23 15.83
N THR A 49 13.59 -4.76 14.67
CA THR A 49 13.62 -3.34 14.35
C THR A 49 12.21 -2.76 14.33
N LEU A 50 11.27 -3.46 13.70
CA LEU A 50 9.87 -3.03 13.66
C LEU A 50 9.27 -2.93 15.06
N ASN A 51 9.60 -3.88 15.94
CA ASN A 51 9.14 -3.85 17.32
C ASN A 51 9.69 -2.62 18.05
N LYS A 52 10.96 -2.29 17.84
CA LYS A 52 11.56 -1.08 18.43
C LYS A 52 10.87 0.19 17.96
N LEU A 53 10.54 0.25 16.68
CA LEU A 53 9.80 1.38 16.11
C LEU A 53 8.42 1.49 16.75
N ALA A 54 7.72 0.37 16.89
CA ALA A 54 6.38 0.35 17.48
C ALA A 54 6.40 0.80 18.93
N VAL A 55 7.38 0.35 19.70
CA VAL A 55 7.54 0.74 21.11
C VAL A 55 7.82 2.24 21.21
N TYR A 56 8.73 2.73 20.39
CA TYR A 56 9.06 4.16 20.37
C TYR A 56 7.83 5.00 20.03
N ALA A 57 7.08 4.58 18.99
CA ALA A 57 5.87 5.28 18.59
C ALA A 57 4.85 5.33 19.72
N SER A 58 4.64 4.20 20.39
CA SER A 58 3.71 4.09 21.51
C SER A 58 4.13 5.00 22.66
N GLU A 59 5.40 5.01 23.00
CA GLU A 59 5.94 5.80 24.12
C GLU A 59 5.86 7.30 23.86
N HIS A 60 5.91 7.71 22.60
CA HIS A 60 5.90 9.12 22.22
C HIS A 60 4.57 9.59 21.65
N GLY A 61 3.53 8.75 21.71
CA GLY A 61 2.20 9.11 21.23
C GLY A 61 2.13 9.43 19.75
N MET A 62 2.90 8.70 18.93
CA MET A 62 2.94 8.93 17.49
C MET A 62 2.58 7.65 16.72
N ARG A 63 2.30 7.80 15.44
CA ARG A 63 2.05 6.68 14.54
C ARG A 63 3.37 6.05 14.10
N LEU A 64 3.28 4.79 13.68
CA LEU A 64 4.46 4.03 13.25
C LEU A 64 5.27 4.75 12.17
N PHE A 65 4.61 5.31 11.17
CA PHE A 65 5.30 6.00 10.09
C PHE A 65 6.05 7.24 10.60
N GLN A 66 5.48 7.95 11.56
CA GLN A 66 6.14 9.10 12.19
C GLN A 66 7.41 8.65 12.91
N ALA A 67 7.36 7.51 13.60
CA ALA A 67 8.56 6.95 14.23
C ALA A 67 9.61 6.60 13.19
N MET A 68 9.20 6.06 12.05
CA MET A 68 10.11 5.75 10.96
C MET A 68 10.81 6.99 10.42
N GLU A 69 10.11 8.11 10.35
CA GLU A 69 10.70 9.38 9.94
C GLU A 69 11.82 9.85 10.88
N GLN A 70 11.76 9.40 12.13
CA GLN A 70 12.73 9.77 13.17
C GLN A 70 13.69 8.62 13.50
N ALA A 71 13.82 7.65 12.60
CA ALA A 71 14.57 6.42 12.87
C ALA A 71 15.99 6.65 13.40
N GLU A 72 16.67 7.66 12.90
CA GLU A 72 18.05 7.96 13.31
C GLU A 72 18.15 8.37 14.79
N GLN A 73 17.07 8.87 15.36
CA GLN A 73 16.99 9.34 16.73
C GLN A 73 16.59 8.25 17.72
N ILE A 74 16.20 7.07 17.22
CA ILE A 74 15.68 6.00 18.07
C ILE A 74 16.86 5.15 18.61
N PRO A 75 17.01 5.06 19.94
CA PRO A 75 18.07 4.23 20.49
C PRO A 75 17.91 2.76 20.09
N GLY A 76 19.01 2.14 19.69
CA GLY A 76 19.03 0.72 19.36
C GLY A 76 18.63 0.34 17.95
N ILE A 77 18.26 1.30 17.11
CA ILE A 77 17.91 1.02 15.71
C ILE A 77 19.18 0.69 14.91
N GLY A 78 20.27 1.42 15.15
CA GLY A 78 21.55 1.15 14.51
C GLY A 78 21.51 1.30 12.99
N LYS A 79 22.12 0.32 12.31
CA LYS A 79 22.26 0.37 10.83
C LYS A 79 20.94 0.23 10.11
N ALA A 80 19.93 -0.32 10.76
CA ALA A 80 18.60 -0.44 10.16
C ALA A 80 17.98 0.93 9.84
N ALA A 81 18.47 1.99 10.47
CA ALA A 81 17.98 3.35 10.21
C ALA A 81 18.08 3.72 8.72
N ASP A 82 19.15 3.29 8.04
CA ASP A 82 19.32 3.60 6.61
C ASP A 82 18.25 2.94 5.75
N LYS A 83 17.91 1.69 6.07
CA LYS A 83 16.87 0.95 5.34
C LYS A 83 15.50 1.57 5.56
N ILE A 84 15.23 1.96 6.80
CA ILE A 84 13.97 2.64 7.15
C ILE A 84 13.88 3.97 6.41
N LYS A 85 14.97 4.72 6.38
CA LYS A 85 15.03 6.00 5.67
C LYS A 85 14.76 5.83 4.18
N GLY A 86 15.29 4.76 3.59
CA GLY A 86 15.01 4.44 2.19
C GLY A 86 13.54 4.23 1.92
N PHE A 87 12.88 3.50 2.81
CA PHE A 87 11.44 3.28 2.72
C PHE A 87 10.67 4.61 2.85
N VAL A 88 11.00 5.40 3.87
CA VAL A 88 10.35 6.69 4.09
C VAL A 88 10.53 7.61 2.88
N ASN A 89 11.74 7.68 2.35
CA ASN A 89 12.02 8.52 1.19
C ASN A 89 11.21 8.10 -0.02
N GLN A 90 11.04 6.79 -0.23
CA GLN A 90 10.23 6.28 -1.33
C GLN A 90 8.77 6.71 -1.18
N ILE A 91 8.22 6.60 0.02
CA ILE A 91 6.85 7.06 0.28
C ILE A 91 6.73 8.57 0.05
N MET A 92 7.73 9.34 0.44
CA MET A 92 7.72 10.79 0.22
C MET A 92 7.74 11.15 -1.27
N VAL A 93 8.50 10.39 -2.08
CA VAL A 93 8.50 10.55 -3.53
C VAL A 93 7.09 10.28 -4.09
N PHE A 94 6.45 9.20 -3.64
CA PHE A 94 5.09 8.89 -4.08
C PHE A 94 4.08 9.96 -3.65
N ARG A 95 4.25 10.55 -2.48
CA ARG A 95 3.40 11.67 -2.04
C ARG A 95 3.53 12.88 -2.96
N ALA A 96 4.75 13.15 -3.41
CA ALA A 96 4.98 14.24 -4.38
C ALA A 96 4.31 13.92 -5.70
N LEU A 97 4.44 12.68 -6.18
CA LEU A 97 3.79 12.23 -7.42
C LEU A 97 2.26 12.27 -7.33
N ALA A 98 1.72 11.94 -6.16
CA ALA A 98 0.27 11.92 -5.94
C ALA A 98 -0.38 13.29 -6.12
N LYS A 99 0.40 14.35 -6.05
CA LYS A 99 -0.12 15.71 -6.29
C LYS A 99 -0.38 15.98 -7.77
N GLU A 100 0.27 15.23 -8.65
CA GLU A 100 0.18 15.43 -10.10
C GLU A 100 -0.49 14.28 -10.84
N LEU A 101 -0.38 13.07 -10.29
CA LEU A 101 -0.90 11.85 -10.92
C LEU A 101 -2.25 11.45 -10.30
N ASP A 102 -3.12 10.85 -11.11
CA ASP A 102 -4.30 10.21 -10.57
C ASP A 102 -3.92 8.85 -9.96
N ALA A 103 -4.88 8.19 -9.32
CA ALA A 103 -4.58 6.93 -8.63
C ALA A 103 -4.10 5.83 -9.59
N ALA A 104 -4.63 5.77 -10.81
CA ALA A 104 -4.21 4.75 -11.76
C ALA A 104 -2.74 4.93 -12.14
N GLU A 105 -2.34 6.16 -12.42
CA GLU A 105 -0.96 6.49 -12.76
C GLU A 105 -0.04 6.26 -11.55
N LEU A 106 -0.51 6.61 -10.36
CA LEU A 106 0.25 6.42 -9.14
C LEU A 106 0.48 4.93 -8.86
N ILE A 107 -0.54 4.10 -9.06
CA ILE A 107 -0.43 2.63 -8.90
C ILE A 107 0.67 2.10 -9.82
N GLU A 108 0.68 2.53 -11.08
CA GLU A 108 1.71 2.10 -12.03
C GLU A 108 3.10 2.48 -11.54
N SER A 109 3.28 3.72 -11.06
CA SER A 109 4.55 4.18 -10.51
C SER A 109 4.99 3.35 -9.30
N ILE A 110 4.05 3.01 -8.42
CA ILE A 110 4.35 2.18 -7.26
C ILE A 110 4.86 0.81 -7.71
N LEU A 111 4.15 0.16 -8.64
CA LEU A 111 4.49 -1.18 -9.10
C LEU A 111 5.88 -1.21 -9.74
N GLU A 112 6.22 -0.20 -10.51
CA GLU A 112 7.51 -0.12 -11.20
C GLU A 112 8.66 0.29 -10.27
N GLN A 113 8.48 1.38 -9.52
CA GLN A 113 9.57 1.95 -8.74
C GLN A 113 9.91 1.14 -7.49
N THR A 114 8.97 0.38 -6.96
CA THR A 114 9.25 -0.49 -5.81
C THR A 114 9.89 -1.80 -6.21
N GLY A 115 9.80 -2.18 -7.50
CA GLY A 115 10.22 -3.50 -7.95
C GLY A 115 9.17 -4.58 -7.71
N TYR A 116 7.94 -4.19 -7.41
CA TYR A 116 6.86 -5.14 -7.12
C TYR A 116 6.60 -6.08 -8.30
N LEU A 117 6.57 -5.53 -9.52
CA LEU A 117 6.36 -6.34 -10.72
C LEU A 117 7.51 -7.34 -10.94
N GLU A 118 8.74 -6.93 -10.67
CA GLU A 118 9.89 -7.83 -10.77
C GLU A 118 9.77 -9.01 -9.81
N GLU A 119 9.25 -8.75 -8.61
CA GLU A 119 9.03 -9.83 -7.63
C GLU A 119 7.94 -10.79 -8.09
N LEU A 120 6.90 -10.29 -8.76
CA LEU A 120 5.85 -11.14 -9.31
C LEU A 120 6.40 -12.08 -10.37
N GLU A 121 7.33 -11.62 -11.19
CA GLU A 121 7.94 -12.43 -12.25
C GLU A 121 8.68 -13.64 -11.71
N LYS A 122 9.07 -13.63 -10.44
CA LYS A 122 9.76 -14.76 -9.80
C LYS A 122 8.79 -15.88 -9.41
N LEU A 123 7.49 -15.64 -9.45
CA LEU A 123 6.48 -16.65 -9.15
C LEU A 123 6.27 -17.57 -10.37
N GLU A 124 5.57 -18.69 -10.14
CA GLU A 124 5.14 -19.53 -11.23
C GLU A 124 4.31 -18.69 -12.22
N GLU A 125 4.49 -18.97 -13.51
CA GLU A 125 3.88 -18.17 -14.57
C GLU A 125 2.38 -17.95 -14.40
N ASP A 126 1.64 -18.99 -14.06
CA ASP A 126 0.19 -18.90 -13.88
C ASP A 126 -0.19 -17.96 -12.74
N LYS A 127 0.55 -18.03 -11.63
CA LYS A 127 0.30 -17.19 -10.47
C LYS A 127 0.67 -15.74 -10.75
N ALA A 128 1.81 -15.54 -11.41
CA ALA A 128 2.26 -14.19 -11.79
C ALA A 128 1.23 -13.54 -12.71
N GLN A 129 0.74 -14.27 -13.69
CA GLN A 129 -0.25 -13.76 -14.63
C GLN A 129 -1.56 -13.40 -13.93
N ALA A 130 -2.04 -14.27 -13.05
CA ALA A 130 -3.28 -14.02 -12.33
C ALA A 130 -3.20 -12.74 -11.47
N LYS A 131 -2.07 -12.56 -10.78
CA LYS A 131 -1.85 -11.36 -9.96
C LYS A 131 -1.73 -10.12 -10.82
N GLN A 132 -1.03 -10.21 -11.95
CA GLN A 132 -0.90 -9.10 -12.89
C GLN A 132 -2.27 -8.66 -13.43
N GLU A 133 -3.13 -9.63 -13.77
CA GLU A 133 -4.47 -9.33 -14.25
C GLU A 133 -5.31 -8.62 -13.19
N ASN A 134 -5.18 -9.04 -11.93
CA ASN A 134 -5.89 -8.37 -10.83
C ASN A 134 -5.40 -6.95 -10.64
N LEU A 135 -4.10 -6.72 -10.75
CA LEU A 135 -3.54 -5.37 -10.65
C LEU A 135 -4.01 -4.49 -11.82
N ASP A 136 -4.05 -5.05 -13.02
CA ASP A 136 -4.55 -4.33 -14.21
C ASP A 136 -6.02 -3.95 -14.00
N GLU A 137 -6.82 -4.87 -13.48
CA GLU A 137 -8.23 -4.59 -13.19
C GLU A 137 -8.38 -3.48 -12.16
N PHE A 138 -7.56 -3.50 -11.12
CA PHE A 138 -7.60 -2.45 -10.10
C PHE A 138 -7.22 -1.10 -10.69
N GLN A 139 -6.19 -1.05 -11.54
CA GLN A 139 -5.82 0.19 -12.24
C GLN A 139 -6.98 0.71 -13.11
N ASN A 140 -7.68 -0.20 -13.80
CA ASN A 140 -8.82 0.19 -14.62
C ASN A 140 -9.96 0.76 -13.76
N LYS A 141 -10.21 0.17 -12.60
CA LYS A 141 -11.21 0.69 -11.65
C LYS A 141 -10.83 2.10 -11.17
N ALA A 142 -9.55 2.32 -10.91
CA ALA A 142 -9.06 3.63 -10.49
C ALA A 142 -9.22 4.65 -11.63
N ALA A 143 -8.86 4.27 -12.84
CA ALA A 143 -8.99 5.15 -14.02
C ALA A 143 -10.45 5.53 -14.24
N ASP A 144 -11.36 4.57 -14.12
CA ASP A 144 -12.81 4.82 -14.28
C ASP A 144 -13.31 5.79 -13.21
N TYR A 145 -12.86 5.61 -11.98
CA TYR A 145 -13.25 6.51 -10.89
C TYR A 145 -12.87 7.95 -11.20
N TYR A 146 -11.62 8.16 -11.63
CA TYR A 146 -11.12 9.51 -11.92
C TYR A 146 -11.74 10.10 -13.19
N ALA A 147 -12.14 9.26 -14.14
CA ALA A 147 -12.86 9.73 -15.33
C ALA A 147 -14.23 10.30 -14.98
N ASN A 148 -14.83 9.82 -13.89
CA ASN A 148 -16.17 10.22 -13.45
C ASN A 148 -16.17 11.20 -12.28
N HIS A 149 -15.00 11.53 -11.72
CA HIS A 149 -14.89 12.42 -10.56
C HIS A 149 -13.73 13.39 -10.79
N ASP A 150 -14.03 14.50 -11.43
CA ASP A 150 -13.03 15.54 -11.70
C ASP A 150 -12.41 16.06 -10.41
N GLU A 151 -11.09 16.22 -10.44
CA GLU A 151 -10.31 16.77 -9.32
C GLU A 151 -10.43 15.96 -8.01
N ALA A 152 -10.79 14.69 -8.10
CA ALA A 152 -10.86 13.84 -6.92
C ALA A 152 -9.46 13.65 -6.30
N ALA A 153 -9.39 13.73 -4.98
CA ALA A 153 -8.16 13.46 -4.24
C ALA A 153 -8.00 11.95 -4.01
N LEU A 154 -6.78 11.53 -3.70
CA LEU A 154 -6.51 10.13 -3.40
C LEU A 154 -7.39 9.63 -2.24
N THR A 155 -7.60 10.46 -1.21
CA THR A 155 -8.49 10.14 -0.09
C THR A 155 -9.89 9.75 -0.57
N ASP A 156 -10.44 10.49 -1.53
CA ASP A 156 -11.79 10.22 -2.06
C ASP A 156 -11.86 8.86 -2.73
N PHE A 157 -10.86 8.52 -3.52
CA PHE A 157 -10.77 7.22 -4.16
C PHE A 157 -10.69 6.10 -3.12
N LEU A 158 -9.87 6.27 -2.09
CA LEU A 158 -9.72 5.27 -1.03
C LEU A 158 -11.00 5.05 -0.24
N GLU A 159 -11.77 6.11 -0.01
CA GLU A 159 -13.07 6.02 0.64
C GLU A 159 -14.06 5.22 -0.21
N GLU A 160 -14.05 5.45 -1.53
CA GLU A 160 -14.89 4.69 -2.46
C GLU A 160 -14.54 3.22 -2.45
N VAL A 161 -13.24 2.89 -2.48
CA VAL A 161 -12.77 1.50 -2.42
C VAL A 161 -13.22 0.84 -1.11
N ALA A 162 -13.09 1.54 0.01
CA ALA A 162 -13.50 1.01 1.30
C ALA A 162 -14.99 0.70 1.33
N LEU A 163 -15.81 1.57 0.75
CA LEU A 163 -17.26 1.36 0.68
C LEU A 163 -17.59 0.14 -0.16
N VAL A 164 -16.98 0.01 -1.34
CA VAL A 164 -17.22 -1.14 -2.22
C VAL A 164 -16.75 -2.45 -1.57
N ALA A 165 -15.59 -2.43 -0.92
CA ALA A 165 -15.06 -3.60 -0.23
C ALA A 165 -15.98 -4.04 0.91
N ASP A 166 -16.53 -3.10 1.66
CA ASP A 166 -17.46 -3.41 2.75
C ASP A 166 -18.75 -4.04 2.22
N ILE A 167 -19.27 -3.55 1.10
CA ILE A 167 -20.47 -4.11 0.47
C ILE A 167 -20.19 -5.54 0.00
N ASP A 168 -19.04 -5.78 -0.63
CA ASP A 168 -18.65 -7.10 -1.08
C ASP A 168 -18.53 -8.09 0.08
N ASN A 169 -17.97 -7.65 1.20
CA ASN A 169 -17.85 -8.48 2.40
C ASN A 169 -19.22 -8.83 2.98
N MET A 170 -20.15 -7.88 3.01
CA MET A 170 -21.51 -8.10 3.49
C MET A 170 -22.23 -9.12 2.62
N ASP A 171 -22.12 -9.01 1.31
CA ASP A 171 -22.73 -9.96 0.38
C ASP A 171 -22.13 -11.34 0.56
N SER A 172 -20.84 -11.43 0.79
CA SER A 172 -20.12 -12.68 1.01
C SER A 172 -20.60 -13.37 2.29
N GLU A 173 -20.88 -12.60 3.34
CA GLU A 173 -21.36 -13.13 4.61
C GLU A 173 -22.84 -13.55 4.55
N ALA A 174 -23.61 -12.91 3.70
CA ALA A 174 -25.04 -13.22 3.52
C ALA A 174 -25.25 -14.57 2.83
N ASP A 175 -24.30 -15.03 2.08
CA ASP A 175 -24.35 -16.32 1.38
C ASP A 175 -23.92 -17.46 2.29
#